data_127431236481944a6e9586f8e063ff6f
#
_entry.id   127431236481944a6e9586f8e063ff6f
#
_cell.length_a   1.000
_cell.length_b   1.000
_cell.length_c   1.000
_cell.angle_alpha   90.00
_cell.angle_beta   90.00
_cell.angle_gamma   90.00
#
_symmetry.space_group_name_H-M   'P 1'
#
loop_
_entity.id
_entity.type
_entity.pdbx_description
1 polymer ?
#
loop_
_entity_poly.entity_id
_entity_poly.type
_entity_poly.pdbx_seq_one_letter_code
_entity_poly.pdbx_strand_id
1 'polypeptide(L)'
;MFHGPTSSFLAPKIAFALVSFSLGELGDGLNIFQGIYLVGIGWNEGSIGIALSLMGLTALLVQTVAGDIVDKTTFDRRNFLIAASIVTALSASAILFVTEGNNEHALIFISKIIEGVASSFIGPCLAALTLASFGPDHFDAVMASNILWGHVGSVASAVLAGASAYILYPNIKYCFLVIGFSALIAVIFVRFLPEGDPLMGRGFKGKVALDESGQEEIIEGAPTEDLQHEQEAASYMSVFSDRNTFVLCLTGFFFHFANANVLLVLGELMGGDNDDGSPSRSAIPLIAGAIVTAQATMSIATIAGDRLTEKGFGRKPLFLFGLITLPLRCALIIYWKDAGDAFLLSTQVFDGLGGGFFGLIHPYLVADITFGTGRFNLVMGLTASCFGLGATLSNYIGQTVVEKLGHVASLSGSLVLSFIPVILFACFMPETMGKRGNIANKATEEKGKSYTNMEMA
;
A
#
# COMPACT_ATOMS: atom_id res chain seq x y z
N MET A 1 -8.82 -5.57 -33.43
CA MET A 1 -10.29 -5.59 -33.31
C MET A 1 -10.63 -4.93 -32.01
N PHE A 2 -10.95 -3.65 -32.04
CA PHE A 2 -11.46 -2.96 -30.85
C PHE A 2 -12.86 -3.50 -30.59
N HIS A 3 -13.04 -4.18 -29.48
CA HIS A 3 -14.38 -4.46 -28.98
C HIS A 3 -14.93 -3.11 -28.51
N GLY A 4 -16.02 -2.68 -29.15
CA GLY A 4 -16.74 -1.48 -28.74
C GLY A 4 -17.13 -1.56 -27.26
N PRO A 5 -17.45 -0.41 -26.64
CA PRO A 5 -17.71 -0.33 -25.21
C PRO A 5 -18.82 -1.31 -24.86
N THR A 6 -18.48 -2.40 -24.20
CA THR A 6 -19.47 -3.13 -23.43
C THR A 6 -19.94 -2.12 -22.39
N SER A 7 -21.18 -1.65 -22.54
CA SER A 7 -21.84 -0.82 -21.53
C SER A 7 -21.77 -1.58 -20.21
N SER A 8 -20.71 -1.33 -19.43
CA SER A 8 -20.57 -1.95 -18.13
C SER A 8 -21.74 -1.47 -17.31
N PHE A 9 -22.47 -2.38 -16.67
CA PHE A 9 -23.61 -2.08 -15.80
C PHE A 9 -23.21 -1.12 -14.67
N LEU A 10 -21.90 -0.94 -14.45
CA LEU A 10 -21.32 -0.12 -13.40
C LEU A 10 -20.35 0.92 -14.00
N ALA A 11 -20.46 2.16 -13.56
CA ALA A 11 -19.49 3.19 -13.93
C ALA A 11 -18.07 2.80 -13.50
N PRO A 12 -17.02 2.99 -14.32
CA PRO A 12 -15.65 2.55 -14.04
C PRO A 12 -15.12 3.01 -12.67
N LYS A 13 -15.33 4.26 -12.31
CA LYS A 13 -14.89 4.82 -11.00
C LYS A 13 -15.54 4.08 -9.82
N ILE A 14 -16.81 3.69 -9.93
CA ILE A 14 -17.52 2.92 -8.90
C ILE A 14 -16.96 1.49 -8.82
N ALA A 15 -16.65 0.87 -9.97
CA ALA A 15 -16.05 -0.46 -10.00
C ALA A 15 -14.67 -0.46 -9.29
N PHE A 16 -13.83 0.54 -9.57
CA PHE A 16 -12.55 0.72 -8.89
C PHE A 16 -12.71 0.95 -7.39
N ALA A 17 -13.68 1.77 -6.98
CA ALA A 17 -13.97 2.02 -5.55
C ALA A 17 -14.39 0.73 -4.82
N LEU A 18 -15.26 -0.09 -5.41
CA LEU A 18 -15.72 -1.36 -4.82
C LEU A 18 -14.61 -2.42 -4.77
N VAL A 19 -13.76 -2.47 -5.79
CA VAL A 19 -12.57 -3.33 -5.78
C VAL A 19 -11.62 -2.88 -4.67
N SER A 20 -11.30 -1.61 -4.60
CA SER A 20 -10.39 -1.06 -3.60
C SER A 20 -10.91 -1.26 -2.17
N PHE A 21 -12.21 -1.05 -1.93
CA PHE A 21 -12.87 -1.37 -0.67
C PHE A 21 -12.66 -2.84 -0.27
N SER A 22 -12.84 -3.75 -1.22
CA SER A 22 -12.73 -5.19 -0.96
C SER A 22 -11.28 -5.63 -0.76
N LEU A 23 -10.31 -4.93 -1.37
CA LEU A 23 -8.88 -5.23 -1.25
C LEU A 23 -8.24 -4.61 -0.01
N GLY A 24 -8.91 -3.69 0.68
CA GLY A 24 -8.34 -2.89 1.77
C GLY A 24 -7.66 -3.72 2.85
N GLU A 25 -8.21 -4.87 3.22
CA GLU A 25 -7.64 -5.76 4.24
C GLU A 25 -6.99 -7.02 3.65
N LEU A 26 -7.13 -7.24 2.34
CA LEU A 26 -6.63 -8.46 1.72
C LEU A 26 -5.09 -8.50 1.72
N GLY A 27 -4.44 -7.34 1.64
CA GLY A 27 -2.99 -7.22 1.65
C GLY A 27 -2.36 -7.58 3.00
N ASP A 28 -3.02 -7.26 4.10
CA ASP A 28 -2.51 -7.46 5.46
C ASP A 28 -3.06 -8.71 6.15
N GLY A 29 -4.12 -9.32 5.61
CA GLY A 29 -4.65 -10.62 6.02
C GLY A 29 -5.07 -10.71 7.49
N LEU A 30 -5.44 -9.60 8.13
CA LEU A 30 -5.74 -9.51 9.56
C LEU A 30 -4.57 -9.99 10.46
N ASN A 31 -3.32 -9.72 10.08
CA ASN A 31 -2.11 -10.23 10.75
C ASN A 31 -2.13 -10.10 12.28
N ILE A 32 -2.64 -8.99 12.82
CA ILE A 32 -2.71 -8.77 14.28
C ILE A 32 -3.65 -9.81 14.93
N PHE A 33 -4.83 -10.06 14.32
CA PHE A 33 -5.75 -11.09 14.82
C PHE A 33 -5.19 -12.50 14.67
N GLN A 34 -4.37 -12.76 13.65
CA GLN A 34 -3.66 -14.03 13.50
C GLN A 34 -2.67 -14.26 14.63
N GLY A 35 -1.89 -13.24 14.99
CA GLY A 35 -0.99 -13.29 16.13
C GLY A 35 -1.73 -13.64 17.41
N ILE A 36 -2.82 -12.93 17.73
CA ILE A 36 -3.66 -13.18 18.91
C ILE A 36 -4.20 -14.63 18.91
N TYR A 37 -4.68 -15.11 17.78
CA TYR A 37 -5.19 -16.47 17.67
C TYR A 37 -4.13 -17.53 17.93
N LEU A 38 -2.94 -17.37 17.32
CA LEU A 38 -1.84 -18.31 17.46
C LEU A 38 -1.31 -18.38 18.90
N VAL A 39 -1.21 -17.22 19.59
CA VAL A 39 -0.93 -17.18 21.04
C VAL A 39 -2.00 -17.96 21.81
N GLY A 40 -3.28 -17.69 21.54
CA GLY A 40 -4.42 -18.31 22.22
C GLY A 40 -4.50 -19.83 22.08
N ILE A 41 -3.90 -20.43 21.03
CA ILE A 41 -3.80 -21.88 20.82
C ILE A 41 -2.46 -22.48 21.27
N GLY A 42 -1.65 -21.69 21.98
CA GLY A 42 -0.42 -22.17 22.64
C GLY A 42 0.83 -22.18 21.74
N TRP A 43 0.85 -21.45 20.65
CA TRP A 43 2.11 -21.26 19.90
C TRP A 43 3.09 -20.40 20.69
N ASN A 44 4.37 -20.74 20.61
CA ASN A 44 5.41 -19.90 21.19
C ASN A 44 5.63 -18.62 20.35
N GLU A 45 6.01 -17.54 21.02
CA GLU A 45 6.21 -16.22 20.40
C GLU A 45 7.20 -16.23 19.22
N GLY A 46 8.27 -17.04 19.32
CA GLY A 46 9.24 -17.18 18.24
C GLY A 46 8.63 -17.76 16.96
N SER A 47 7.79 -18.79 17.07
CA SER A 47 7.10 -19.38 15.92
C SER A 47 6.08 -18.43 15.30
N ILE A 48 5.37 -17.65 16.12
CA ILE A 48 4.44 -16.62 15.69
C ILE A 48 5.20 -15.52 14.94
N GLY A 49 6.29 -15.03 15.51
CA GLY A 49 7.16 -14.04 14.88
C GLY A 49 7.69 -14.50 13.51
N ILE A 50 8.11 -15.76 13.40
CA ILE A 50 8.53 -16.35 12.12
C ILE A 50 7.35 -16.36 11.13
N ALA A 51 6.18 -16.85 11.53
CA ALA A 51 5.00 -16.94 10.68
C ALA A 51 4.62 -15.57 10.07
N LEU A 52 4.50 -14.55 10.92
CA LEU A 52 4.12 -13.20 10.48
C LEU A 52 5.24 -12.54 9.65
N SER A 53 6.51 -12.81 9.95
CA SER A 53 7.63 -12.28 9.19
C SER A 53 7.80 -12.92 7.81
N LEU A 54 7.42 -14.19 7.64
CA LEU A 54 7.55 -14.90 6.36
C LEU A 54 6.75 -14.24 5.24
N MET A 55 5.51 -13.80 5.52
CA MET A 55 4.72 -13.08 4.54
C MET A 55 5.41 -11.78 4.11
N GLY A 56 5.82 -10.96 5.07
CA GLY A 56 6.50 -9.69 4.80
C GLY A 56 7.83 -9.88 4.06
N LEU A 57 8.64 -10.86 4.46
CA LEU A 57 9.90 -11.18 3.80
C LEU A 57 9.69 -11.67 2.37
N THR A 58 8.68 -12.51 2.15
CA THR A 58 8.34 -13.00 0.80
C THR A 58 7.85 -11.85 -0.07
N ALA A 59 6.96 -11.01 0.44
CA ALA A 59 6.49 -9.84 -0.28
C ALA A 59 7.68 -8.90 -0.63
N LEU A 60 8.59 -8.65 0.30
CA LEU A 60 9.82 -7.88 0.06
C LEU A 60 10.61 -8.39 -1.15
N LEU A 61 10.80 -9.69 -1.27
CA LEU A 61 11.57 -10.30 -2.36
C LEU A 61 10.82 -10.29 -3.69
N VAL A 62 9.49 -10.39 -3.64
CA VAL A 62 8.65 -10.58 -4.83
C VAL A 62 8.09 -9.28 -5.39
N GLN A 63 7.85 -8.25 -4.57
CA GLN A 63 7.16 -7.02 -5.01
C GLN A 63 7.84 -6.31 -6.18
N THR A 64 9.17 -6.20 -6.18
CA THR A 64 9.91 -5.62 -7.31
C THR A 64 9.75 -6.46 -8.59
N VAL A 65 9.82 -7.79 -8.45
CA VAL A 65 9.63 -8.73 -9.57
C VAL A 65 8.19 -8.69 -10.07
N ALA A 66 7.21 -8.64 -9.17
CA ALA A 66 5.80 -8.52 -9.51
C ALA A 66 5.53 -7.22 -10.31
N GLY A 67 6.09 -6.09 -9.89
CA GLY A 67 6.01 -4.83 -10.63
C GLY A 67 6.60 -4.94 -12.04
N ASP A 68 7.76 -5.57 -12.21
CA ASP A 68 8.37 -5.79 -13.53
C ASP A 68 7.52 -6.72 -14.41
N ILE A 69 6.94 -7.77 -13.84
CA ILE A 69 6.01 -8.66 -14.56
C ILE A 69 4.78 -7.87 -15.02
N VAL A 70 4.20 -7.02 -14.17
CA VAL A 70 3.04 -6.18 -14.51
C VAL A 70 3.37 -5.17 -15.61
N ASP A 71 4.59 -4.62 -15.63
CA ASP A 71 5.06 -3.73 -16.70
C ASP A 71 5.25 -4.47 -18.05
N LYS A 72 5.71 -5.71 -18.02
CA LYS A 72 6.03 -6.48 -19.23
C LYS A 72 4.89 -7.31 -19.78
N THR A 73 3.90 -7.62 -18.95
CA THR A 73 2.84 -8.56 -19.34
C THR A 73 1.95 -8.01 -20.44
N THR A 74 1.60 -8.89 -21.37
CA THR A 74 0.52 -8.69 -22.34
C THR A 74 -0.80 -9.28 -21.86
N PHE A 75 -0.79 -10.03 -20.76
CA PHE A 75 -2.02 -10.56 -20.18
C PHE A 75 -2.83 -9.45 -19.51
N ASP A 76 -4.13 -9.63 -19.51
CA ASP A 76 -5.06 -8.76 -18.83
C ASP A 76 -4.75 -8.73 -17.31
N ARG A 77 -4.43 -7.53 -16.81
CA ARG A 77 -4.05 -7.29 -15.40
C ARG A 77 -5.19 -7.61 -14.43
N ARG A 78 -6.46 -7.61 -14.89
CA ARG A 78 -7.61 -8.05 -14.09
C ARG A 78 -7.47 -9.51 -13.66
N ASN A 79 -6.94 -10.38 -14.55
CA ASN A 79 -6.75 -11.79 -14.21
C ASN A 79 -5.66 -12.00 -13.15
N PHE A 80 -4.59 -11.19 -13.16
CA PHE A 80 -3.59 -11.20 -12.09
C PHE A 80 -4.23 -10.76 -10.76
N LEU A 81 -5.04 -9.73 -10.76
CA LEU A 81 -5.71 -9.22 -9.57
C LEU A 81 -6.70 -10.24 -8.99
N ILE A 82 -7.47 -10.92 -9.87
CA ILE A 82 -8.37 -12.02 -9.47
C ILE A 82 -7.57 -13.16 -8.86
N ALA A 83 -6.52 -13.63 -9.55
CA ALA A 83 -5.70 -14.74 -9.07
C ALA A 83 -5.03 -14.40 -7.73
N ALA A 84 -4.45 -13.19 -7.61
CA ALA A 84 -3.85 -12.71 -6.38
C ALA A 84 -4.87 -12.69 -5.22
N SER A 85 -6.07 -12.16 -5.45
CA SER A 85 -7.13 -12.10 -4.44
C SER A 85 -7.57 -13.48 -3.96
N ILE A 86 -7.77 -14.43 -4.88
CA ILE A 86 -8.15 -15.80 -4.56
C ILE A 86 -7.05 -16.51 -3.78
N VAL A 87 -5.81 -16.45 -4.26
CA VAL A 87 -4.68 -17.15 -3.65
C VAL A 87 -4.38 -16.57 -2.27
N THR A 88 -4.41 -15.25 -2.10
CA THR A 88 -4.24 -14.59 -0.80
C THR A 88 -5.31 -15.06 0.19
N ALA A 89 -6.59 -15.06 -0.21
CA ALA A 89 -7.68 -15.48 0.68
C ALA A 89 -7.61 -16.96 1.04
N LEU A 90 -7.29 -17.83 0.09
CA LEU A 90 -7.13 -19.27 0.36
C LEU A 90 -5.96 -19.54 1.31
N SER A 91 -4.83 -18.84 1.10
CA SER A 91 -3.66 -18.97 1.96
C SER A 91 -3.93 -18.44 3.36
N ALA A 92 -4.53 -17.26 3.50
CA ALA A 92 -4.92 -16.72 4.80
C ALA A 92 -5.93 -17.62 5.54
N SER A 93 -6.80 -18.31 4.80
CA SER A 93 -7.77 -19.26 5.36
C SER A 93 -7.14 -20.52 5.93
N ALA A 94 -5.86 -20.81 5.66
CA ALA A 94 -5.16 -21.96 6.24
C ALA A 94 -5.18 -21.97 7.78
N ILE A 95 -5.24 -20.78 8.39
CA ILE A 95 -5.33 -20.63 9.85
C ILE A 95 -6.59 -21.28 10.46
N LEU A 96 -7.66 -21.44 9.68
CA LEU A 96 -8.88 -22.09 10.14
C LEU A 96 -8.69 -23.59 10.48
N PHE A 97 -7.66 -24.22 9.88
CA PHE A 97 -7.34 -25.64 10.07
C PHE A 97 -6.36 -25.89 11.21
N VAL A 98 -5.80 -24.83 11.81
CA VAL A 98 -4.89 -24.96 12.95
C VAL A 98 -5.67 -24.94 14.25
N THR A 99 -5.36 -25.87 15.15
CA THR A 99 -6.03 -26.04 16.44
C THR A 99 -5.00 -26.23 17.55
N GLU A 100 -5.44 -26.07 18.79
CA GLU A 100 -4.64 -26.28 19.99
C GLU A 100 -3.98 -27.67 20.01
N GLY A 101 -2.68 -27.71 20.34
CA GLY A 101 -1.92 -28.96 20.40
C GLY A 101 -1.47 -29.52 19.05
N ASN A 102 -1.79 -28.87 17.94
CA ASN A 102 -1.39 -29.28 16.61
C ASN A 102 -0.13 -28.55 16.14
N ASN A 103 0.95 -29.28 15.84
CA ASN A 103 2.24 -28.73 15.39
C ASN A 103 2.25 -28.43 13.87
N GLU A 104 1.17 -27.89 13.33
CA GLU A 104 1.06 -27.56 11.90
C GLU A 104 1.78 -26.25 11.50
N HIS A 105 2.93 -25.98 12.12
CA HIS A 105 3.77 -24.82 11.78
C HIS A 105 4.06 -24.76 10.29
N ALA A 106 4.36 -25.92 9.66
CA ALA A 106 4.65 -25.98 8.23
C ALA A 106 3.50 -25.48 7.36
N LEU A 107 2.23 -25.80 7.70
CA LEU A 107 1.06 -25.34 6.97
C LEU A 107 1.00 -23.81 6.99
N ILE A 108 1.13 -23.20 8.16
CA ILE A 108 1.06 -21.74 8.30
C ILE A 108 2.27 -21.08 7.63
N PHE A 109 3.49 -21.61 7.77
CA PHE A 109 4.68 -21.04 7.14
C PHE A 109 4.58 -21.06 5.61
N ILE A 110 4.16 -22.18 5.03
CA ILE A 110 3.95 -22.30 3.58
C ILE A 110 2.82 -21.36 3.12
N SER A 111 1.70 -21.32 3.86
CA SER A 111 0.60 -20.42 3.51
C SER A 111 1.03 -18.96 3.53
N LYS A 112 1.85 -18.53 4.50
CA LYS A 112 2.38 -17.16 4.58
C LYS A 112 3.33 -16.82 3.44
N ILE A 113 4.13 -17.77 2.97
CA ILE A 113 4.97 -17.58 1.77
C ILE A 113 4.07 -17.38 0.54
N ILE A 114 3.08 -18.24 0.34
CA ILE A 114 2.15 -18.14 -0.79
C ILE A 114 1.35 -16.84 -0.74
N GLU A 115 0.88 -16.46 0.44
CA GLU A 115 0.17 -15.19 0.69
C GLU A 115 1.05 -13.99 0.32
N GLY A 116 2.32 -13.97 0.75
CA GLY A 116 3.28 -12.94 0.41
C GLY A 116 3.56 -12.82 -1.08
N VAL A 117 3.67 -13.94 -1.81
CA VAL A 117 3.80 -13.94 -3.28
C VAL A 117 2.55 -13.34 -3.93
N ALA A 118 1.37 -13.82 -3.56
CA ALA A 118 0.12 -13.39 -4.18
C ALA A 118 -0.19 -11.92 -3.91
N SER A 119 -0.09 -11.48 -2.66
CA SER A 119 -0.38 -10.09 -2.25
C SER A 119 0.54 -9.08 -2.94
N SER A 120 1.76 -9.48 -3.31
CA SER A 120 2.72 -8.62 -4.03
C SER A 120 2.21 -8.11 -5.39
N PHE A 121 1.24 -8.79 -6.02
CA PHE A 121 0.64 -8.38 -7.29
C PHE A 121 -0.53 -7.41 -7.13
N ILE A 122 -1.18 -7.36 -5.97
CA ILE A 122 -2.42 -6.58 -5.77
C ILE A 122 -2.17 -5.09 -6.03
N GLY A 123 -1.22 -4.49 -5.34
CA GLY A 123 -0.91 -3.06 -5.45
C GLY A 123 -0.49 -2.64 -6.86
N PRO A 124 0.56 -3.25 -7.46
CA PRO A 124 0.99 -2.93 -8.82
C PRO A 124 -0.12 -3.13 -9.86
N CYS A 125 -0.91 -4.21 -9.79
CA CYS A 125 -1.99 -4.44 -10.75
C CYS A 125 -3.10 -3.39 -10.64
N LEU A 126 -3.51 -3.01 -9.43
CA LEU A 126 -4.53 -1.98 -9.23
C LEU A 126 -4.06 -0.61 -9.73
N ALA A 127 -2.82 -0.22 -9.38
CA ALA A 127 -2.22 1.03 -9.85
C ALA A 127 -2.05 1.05 -11.38
N ALA A 128 -1.58 -0.07 -11.97
CA ALA A 128 -1.46 -0.21 -13.41
C ALA A 128 -2.81 -0.11 -14.13
N LEU A 129 -3.86 -0.77 -13.62
CA LEU A 129 -5.21 -0.68 -14.18
C LEU A 129 -5.79 0.72 -14.06
N THR A 130 -5.54 1.41 -12.95
CA THR A 130 -5.96 2.81 -12.77
C THR A 130 -5.29 3.71 -13.81
N LEU A 131 -3.96 3.61 -13.94
CA LEU A 131 -3.22 4.41 -14.91
C LEU A 131 -3.58 4.05 -16.36
N ALA A 132 -3.77 2.75 -16.66
CA ALA A 132 -4.17 2.25 -17.96
C ALA A 132 -5.56 2.75 -18.41
N SER A 133 -6.46 2.94 -17.45
CA SER A 133 -7.84 3.32 -17.73
C SER A 133 -8.05 4.83 -17.81
N PHE A 134 -7.46 5.58 -16.88
CA PHE A 134 -7.73 7.02 -16.71
C PHE A 134 -6.58 7.91 -17.18
N GLY A 135 -5.47 7.33 -17.61
CA GLY A 135 -4.31 8.07 -18.07
C GLY A 135 -3.61 8.89 -16.99
N PRO A 136 -2.50 9.58 -17.36
CA PRO A 136 -1.70 10.33 -16.39
C PRO A 136 -2.42 11.57 -15.83
N ASP A 137 -3.37 12.14 -16.57
CA ASP A 137 -4.04 13.39 -16.19
C ASP A 137 -5.11 13.17 -15.11
N HIS A 138 -5.84 12.05 -15.16
CA HIS A 138 -6.86 11.68 -14.17
C HIS A 138 -6.38 10.67 -13.12
N PHE A 139 -5.13 10.18 -13.25
CA PHE A 139 -4.58 9.15 -12.38
C PHE A 139 -4.66 9.54 -10.90
N ASP A 140 -4.29 10.76 -10.56
CA ASP A 140 -4.19 11.20 -9.17
C ASP A 140 -5.56 11.16 -8.48
N ALA A 141 -6.59 11.75 -9.09
CA ALA A 141 -7.93 11.80 -8.51
C ALA A 141 -8.55 10.41 -8.34
N VAL A 142 -8.37 9.52 -9.33
CA VAL A 142 -8.90 8.16 -9.23
C VAL A 142 -8.09 7.32 -8.25
N MET A 143 -6.77 7.49 -8.21
CA MET A 143 -5.91 6.80 -7.24
C MET A 143 -6.22 7.24 -5.80
N ALA A 144 -6.48 8.55 -5.57
CA ALA A 144 -6.96 9.03 -4.27
C ALA A 144 -8.27 8.36 -3.86
N SER A 145 -9.22 8.24 -4.79
CA SER A 145 -10.47 7.53 -4.55
C SER A 145 -10.24 6.05 -4.21
N ASN A 146 -9.35 5.37 -4.93
CA ASN A 146 -9.01 3.97 -4.65
C ASN A 146 -8.40 3.80 -3.25
N ILE A 147 -7.47 4.66 -2.88
CA ILE A 147 -6.83 4.65 -1.55
C ILE A 147 -7.87 4.93 -0.46
N LEU A 148 -8.72 5.93 -0.65
CA LEU A 148 -9.82 6.24 0.28
C LEU A 148 -10.72 5.03 0.52
N TRP A 149 -11.21 4.40 -0.55
CA TRP A 149 -12.09 3.24 -0.44
C TRP A 149 -11.36 2.02 0.13
N GLY A 150 -10.04 1.87 -0.12
CA GLY A 150 -9.20 0.89 0.56
C GLY A 150 -9.22 1.07 2.08
N HIS A 151 -8.97 2.29 2.57
CA HIS A 151 -9.03 2.59 4.00
C HIS A 151 -10.43 2.37 4.60
N VAL A 152 -11.50 2.74 3.89
CA VAL A 152 -12.88 2.47 4.34
C VAL A 152 -13.13 0.96 4.42
N GLY A 153 -12.60 0.18 3.48
CA GLY A 153 -12.64 -1.29 3.49
C GLY A 153 -11.90 -1.88 4.69
N SER A 154 -10.72 -1.36 5.00
CA SER A 154 -9.94 -1.78 6.18
C SER A 154 -10.68 -1.48 7.48
N VAL A 155 -11.32 -0.30 7.60
CA VAL A 155 -12.19 0.01 8.76
C VAL A 155 -13.32 -1.00 8.88
N ALA A 156 -14.03 -1.27 7.80
CA ALA A 156 -15.14 -2.22 7.79
C ALA A 156 -14.68 -3.64 8.19
N SER A 157 -13.57 -4.09 7.63
CA SER A 157 -12.97 -5.41 7.93
C SER A 157 -12.50 -5.50 9.39
N ALA A 158 -11.84 -4.47 9.91
CA ALA A 158 -11.39 -4.42 11.31
C ALA A 158 -12.57 -4.46 12.30
N VAL A 159 -13.66 -3.74 12.00
CA VAL A 159 -14.88 -3.75 12.83
C VAL A 159 -15.54 -5.13 12.78
N LEU A 160 -15.70 -5.73 11.60
CA LEU A 160 -16.30 -7.04 11.44
C LEU A 160 -15.46 -8.16 12.09
N ALA A 161 -14.13 -8.11 11.88
CA ALA A 161 -13.22 -9.08 12.47
C ALA A 161 -13.16 -8.91 14.00
N GLY A 162 -13.03 -7.68 14.51
CA GLY A 162 -13.01 -7.42 15.94
C GLY A 162 -14.31 -7.81 16.63
N ALA A 163 -15.46 -7.46 16.04
CA ALA A 163 -16.77 -7.84 16.57
C ALA A 163 -16.95 -9.38 16.59
N SER A 164 -16.62 -10.05 15.48
CA SER A 164 -16.72 -11.52 15.42
C SER A 164 -15.75 -12.20 16.39
N ALA A 165 -14.51 -11.72 16.52
CA ALA A 165 -13.53 -12.24 17.47
C ALA A 165 -14.02 -12.06 18.92
N TYR A 166 -14.57 -10.89 19.26
CA TYR A 166 -15.09 -10.61 20.60
C TYR A 166 -16.32 -11.46 20.96
N ILE A 167 -17.26 -11.61 20.01
CA ILE A 167 -18.50 -12.40 20.23
C ILE A 167 -18.21 -13.89 20.31
N LEU A 168 -17.30 -14.39 19.46
CA LEU A 168 -17.00 -15.82 19.34
C LEU A 168 -15.85 -16.28 20.24
N TYR A 169 -15.31 -15.39 21.09
CA TYR A 169 -14.27 -15.75 22.04
C TYR A 169 -14.65 -16.99 22.88
N PRO A 170 -13.76 -17.99 23.08
CA PRO A 170 -12.36 -18.05 22.65
C PRO A 170 -12.11 -18.48 21.19
N ASN A 171 -13.13 -18.87 20.43
CA ASN A 171 -13.02 -19.39 19.06
C ASN A 171 -12.88 -18.24 18.03
N ILE A 172 -11.91 -17.37 18.21
CA ILE A 172 -11.74 -16.15 17.38
C ILE A 172 -11.40 -16.44 15.91
N LYS A 173 -10.99 -17.67 15.57
CA LYS A 173 -10.59 -18.05 14.20
C LYS A 173 -11.63 -17.75 13.12
N TYR A 174 -12.89 -17.69 13.46
CA TYR A 174 -13.95 -17.37 12.48
C TYR A 174 -13.92 -15.91 12.01
N CYS A 175 -13.17 -15.01 12.67
CA CYS A 175 -12.97 -13.65 12.17
C CYS A 175 -12.25 -13.65 10.80
N PHE A 176 -11.44 -14.65 10.50
CA PHE A 176 -10.73 -14.77 9.22
C PHE A 176 -11.63 -15.06 8.03
N LEU A 177 -12.88 -15.46 8.22
CA LEU A 177 -13.88 -15.58 7.16
C LEU A 177 -14.14 -14.21 6.47
N VAL A 178 -13.88 -13.10 7.16
CA VAL A 178 -13.97 -11.75 6.59
C VAL A 178 -13.04 -11.62 5.37
N ILE A 179 -11.84 -12.22 5.42
CA ILE A 179 -10.88 -12.19 4.29
C ILE A 179 -11.47 -12.91 3.07
N GLY A 180 -12.04 -14.11 3.28
CA GLY A 180 -12.67 -14.87 2.19
C GLY A 180 -13.84 -14.12 1.55
N PHE A 181 -14.66 -13.45 2.37
CA PHE A 181 -15.77 -12.62 1.90
C PHE A 181 -15.28 -11.39 1.11
N SER A 182 -14.26 -10.71 1.59
CA SER A 182 -13.64 -9.58 0.90
C SER A 182 -13.07 -10.00 -0.47
N ALA A 183 -12.38 -11.14 -0.54
CA ALA A 183 -11.86 -11.67 -1.79
C ALA A 183 -12.97 -12.04 -2.79
N LEU A 184 -14.06 -12.63 -2.31
CA LEU A 184 -15.21 -12.94 -3.17
C LEU A 184 -15.79 -11.68 -3.81
N ILE A 185 -15.96 -10.63 -3.03
CA ILE A 185 -16.44 -9.33 -3.53
C ILE A 185 -15.43 -8.76 -4.53
N ALA A 186 -14.12 -8.76 -4.22
CA ALA A 186 -13.08 -8.29 -5.11
C ALA A 186 -13.13 -9.00 -6.47
N VAL A 187 -13.19 -10.33 -6.48
CA VAL A 187 -13.25 -11.16 -7.71
C VAL A 187 -14.47 -10.83 -8.57
N ILE A 188 -15.62 -10.57 -7.94
CA ILE A 188 -16.84 -10.18 -8.66
C ILE A 188 -16.64 -8.81 -9.32
N PHE A 189 -16.19 -7.80 -8.57
CA PHE A 189 -16.10 -6.43 -9.06
C PHE A 189 -14.92 -6.16 -9.98
N VAL A 190 -13.80 -6.90 -9.87
CA VAL A 190 -12.67 -6.80 -10.80
C VAL A 190 -13.11 -7.07 -12.24
N ARG A 191 -14.13 -7.89 -12.48
CA ARG A 191 -14.65 -8.17 -13.82
C ARG A 191 -15.34 -6.98 -14.49
N PHE A 192 -15.72 -5.97 -13.72
CA PHE A 192 -16.32 -4.72 -14.20
C PHE A 192 -15.28 -3.63 -14.44
N LEU A 193 -14.01 -3.84 -14.07
CA LEU A 193 -12.95 -2.90 -14.39
C LEU A 193 -12.68 -2.89 -15.90
N PRO A 194 -12.41 -1.71 -16.50
CA PRO A 194 -11.92 -1.63 -17.86
C PRO A 194 -10.53 -2.27 -17.99
N GLU A 195 -10.20 -2.75 -19.18
CA GLU A 195 -8.85 -3.27 -19.47
C GLU A 195 -7.81 -2.15 -19.49
N GLY A 196 -8.21 -1.01 -20.02
CA GLY A 196 -7.35 0.14 -20.23
C GLY A 196 -6.28 -0.07 -21.29
N ASP A 197 -5.46 0.95 -21.53
CA ASP A 197 -4.32 0.87 -22.44
C ASP A 197 -3.11 0.26 -21.72
N PRO A 198 -2.57 -0.89 -22.17
CA PRO A 198 -1.41 -1.52 -21.54
C PRO A 198 -0.17 -0.62 -21.48
N LEU A 199 0.04 0.27 -22.46
CA LEU A 199 1.17 1.20 -22.50
C LEU A 199 1.03 2.30 -21.46
N MET A 200 -0.17 2.87 -21.31
CA MET A 200 -0.46 3.82 -20.22
C MET A 200 -0.24 3.19 -18.86
N GLY A 201 -0.67 1.95 -18.66
CA GLY A 201 -0.47 1.22 -17.41
C GLY A 201 0.99 0.97 -17.02
N ARG A 202 1.94 1.17 -17.95
CA ARG A 202 3.40 1.15 -17.74
C ARG A 202 3.99 2.54 -17.49
N GLY A 203 3.19 3.60 -17.62
CA GLY A 203 3.63 4.99 -17.49
C GLY A 203 4.00 5.68 -18.80
N PHE A 204 3.66 5.12 -19.95
CA PHE A 204 3.75 5.82 -21.24
C PHE A 204 2.52 6.68 -21.52
N LYS A 205 2.62 7.57 -22.51
CA LYS A 205 1.49 8.35 -23.00
C LYS A 205 0.65 7.49 -23.95
N GLY A 206 -0.65 7.34 -23.65
CA GLY A 206 -1.61 6.62 -24.52
C GLY A 206 -2.36 7.55 -25.47
N LYS A 207 -3.32 7.01 -26.20
CA LYS A 207 -4.17 7.77 -27.16
C LYS A 207 -5.50 8.18 -26.57
N VAL A 208 -6.12 7.29 -25.81
CA VAL A 208 -7.47 7.46 -25.25
C VAL A 208 -7.44 7.06 -23.80
N ALA A 209 -7.99 7.89 -22.96
CA ALA A 209 -8.22 7.62 -21.55
C ALA A 209 -9.71 7.81 -21.22
N LEU A 210 -10.12 7.38 -20.05
CA LEU A 210 -11.41 7.71 -19.47
C LEU A 210 -11.27 8.96 -18.60
N ASP A 211 -12.22 9.90 -18.74
CA ASP A 211 -12.38 10.97 -17.75
C ASP A 211 -12.94 10.44 -16.43
N GLU A 212 -13.11 11.29 -15.44
CA GLU A 212 -13.67 10.91 -14.14
C GLU A 212 -15.13 10.42 -14.22
N SER A 213 -15.85 10.75 -15.27
CA SER A 213 -17.24 10.31 -15.52
C SER A 213 -17.29 8.94 -16.22
N GLY A 214 -16.15 8.47 -16.73
CA GLY A 214 -16.01 7.22 -17.50
C GLY A 214 -16.27 7.40 -19.00
N GLN A 215 -16.20 8.63 -19.52
CA GLN A 215 -16.28 8.90 -20.95
C GLN A 215 -14.88 8.87 -21.57
N GLU A 216 -14.79 8.43 -22.83
CA GLU A 216 -13.53 8.40 -23.57
C GLU A 216 -13.08 9.82 -23.93
N GLU A 217 -11.85 10.14 -23.60
CA GLU A 217 -11.18 11.40 -23.91
C GLU A 217 -9.91 11.12 -24.71
N ILE A 218 -9.72 11.88 -25.79
CA ILE A 218 -8.52 11.79 -26.63
C ILE A 218 -7.41 12.59 -25.97
N ILE A 219 -6.29 11.93 -25.67
CA ILE A 219 -5.12 12.57 -25.06
C ILE A 219 -4.40 13.42 -26.09
N GLU A 220 -4.30 14.74 -25.85
CA GLU A 220 -3.59 15.66 -26.74
C GLU A 220 -2.11 15.29 -26.87
N GLY A 221 -1.59 15.35 -28.11
CA GLY A 221 -0.20 14.97 -28.41
C GLY A 221 0.10 13.49 -28.20
N ALA A 222 -0.91 12.62 -28.34
CA ALA A 222 -0.73 11.18 -28.32
C ALA A 222 0.23 10.73 -29.46
N PRO A 223 1.07 9.72 -29.24
CA PRO A 223 1.96 9.21 -30.28
C PRO A 223 1.17 8.57 -31.42
N THR A 224 1.64 8.71 -32.65
CA THR A 224 1.12 8.01 -33.82
C THR A 224 1.33 6.50 -33.67
N GLU A 225 0.59 5.68 -34.45
CA GLU A 225 0.68 4.21 -34.35
C GLU A 225 2.10 3.67 -34.51
N ASP A 226 2.85 4.22 -35.47
CA ASP A 226 4.24 3.82 -35.72
C ASP A 226 5.15 4.09 -34.50
N LEU A 227 4.92 5.19 -33.78
CA LEU A 227 5.71 5.55 -32.59
C LEU A 227 5.31 4.80 -31.32
N GLN A 228 4.14 4.18 -31.26
CA GLN A 228 3.75 3.34 -30.14
C GLN A 228 4.52 2.00 -30.13
N HIS A 229 4.84 1.46 -31.31
CA HIS A 229 5.63 0.24 -31.45
C HIS A 229 7.12 0.47 -31.11
N GLU A 230 7.62 1.71 -31.12
CA GLU A 230 8.99 2.07 -30.81
C GLU A 230 9.21 2.50 -29.33
N GLN A 231 8.19 2.50 -28.47
CA GLN A 231 8.33 2.86 -27.06
C GLN A 231 9.04 1.75 -26.27
N GLU A 232 10.36 1.82 -26.24
CA GLU A 232 11.17 0.91 -25.42
C GLU A 232 11.17 1.38 -23.96
N ALA A 233 11.05 0.40 -23.04
CA ALA A 233 11.18 0.68 -21.62
C ALA A 233 12.63 1.05 -21.27
N ALA A 234 12.79 2.02 -20.38
CA ALA A 234 14.09 2.43 -19.86
C ALA A 234 14.88 1.24 -19.29
N SER A 235 16.21 1.27 -19.35
CA SER A 235 17.03 0.20 -18.80
C SER A 235 16.86 0.11 -17.28
N TYR A 236 17.01 -1.08 -16.71
CA TYR A 236 16.97 -1.27 -15.25
C TYR A 236 18.01 -0.39 -14.54
N MET A 237 19.20 -0.31 -15.11
CA MET A 237 20.29 0.48 -14.54
C MET A 237 19.92 1.96 -14.45
N SER A 238 19.24 2.53 -15.47
CA SER A 238 18.81 3.92 -15.44
C SER A 238 17.77 4.19 -14.34
N VAL A 239 16.87 3.23 -14.10
CA VAL A 239 15.85 3.32 -13.05
C VAL A 239 16.47 3.20 -11.65
N PHE A 240 17.33 2.20 -11.43
CA PHE A 240 17.98 1.99 -10.14
C PHE A 240 19.02 3.05 -9.80
N SER A 241 19.58 3.71 -10.81
CA SER A 241 20.52 4.83 -10.63
C SER A 241 19.82 6.19 -10.57
N ASP A 242 18.50 6.26 -10.80
CA ASP A 242 17.77 7.53 -10.68
C ASP A 242 17.77 8.03 -9.24
N ARG A 243 18.23 9.27 -9.06
CA ARG A 243 18.38 9.89 -7.74
C ARG A 243 17.04 9.99 -7.01
N ASN A 244 15.95 10.31 -7.71
CA ASN A 244 14.65 10.50 -7.07
C ASN A 244 14.07 9.17 -6.61
N THR A 245 14.20 8.12 -7.44
CA THR A 245 13.85 6.74 -7.07
C THR A 245 14.63 6.30 -5.83
N PHE A 246 15.94 6.52 -5.80
CA PHE A 246 16.79 6.17 -4.66
C PHE A 246 16.39 6.92 -3.39
N VAL A 247 16.15 8.22 -3.46
CA VAL A 247 15.70 9.05 -2.33
C VAL A 247 14.36 8.56 -1.81
N LEU A 248 13.42 8.21 -2.71
CA LEU A 248 12.11 7.71 -2.33
C LEU A 248 12.20 6.34 -1.63
N CYS A 249 13.04 5.43 -2.15
CA CYS A 249 13.31 4.14 -1.52
C CYS A 249 13.89 4.29 -0.10
N LEU A 250 14.92 5.13 0.06
CA LEU A 250 15.53 5.36 1.38
C LEU A 250 14.58 6.05 2.36
N THR A 251 13.83 7.06 1.87
CA THR A 251 12.84 7.76 2.70
C THR A 251 11.80 6.79 3.24
N GLY A 252 11.23 5.96 2.36
CA GLY A 252 10.24 4.99 2.78
C GLY A 252 10.80 3.89 3.66
N PHE A 253 12.02 3.39 3.37
CA PHE A 253 12.71 2.44 4.23
C PHE A 253 12.83 2.98 5.66
N PHE A 254 13.39 4.18 5.85
CA PHE A 254 13.59 4.75 7.19
C PHE A 254 12.27 5.15 7.87
N PHE A 255 11.27 5.59 7.10
CA PHE A 255 9.94 5.86 7.67
C PHE A 255 9.33 4.59 8.25
N HIS A 256 9.29 3.49 7.50
CA HIS A 256 8.75 2.22 7.99
C HIS A 256 9.65 1.58 9.04
N PHE A 257 10.97 1.74 8.94
CA PHE A 257 11.91 1.26 9.96
C PHE A 257 11.73 1.97 11.31
N ALA A 258 11.37 3.24 11.31
CA ALA A 258 11.05 3.96 12.55
C ALA A 258 9.62 3.69 13.06
N ASN A 259 8.66 3.36 12.17
CA ASN A 259 7.23 3.33 12.51
C ASN A 259 6.67 1.95 12.89
N ALA A 260 7.08 0.87 12.22
CA ALA A 260 6.35 -0.40 12.29
C ALA A 260 6.30 -0.98 13.71
N ASN A 261 7.39 -0.93 14.45
CA ASN A 261 7.43 -1.42 15.84
C ASN A 261 6.62 -0.56 16.83
N VAL A 262 6.35 0.70 16.51
CA VAL A 262 5.60 1.60 17.42
C VAL A 262 4.18 1.07 17.66
N LEU A 263 3.54 0.47 16.65
CA LEU A 263 2.22 -0.13 16.80
C LEU A 263 2.24 -1.36 17.71
N LEU A 264 3.28 -2.20 17.62
CA LEU A 264 3.43 -3.36 18.49
C LEU A 264 3.63 -2.92 19.94
N VAL A 265 4.56 -1.99 20.17
CA VAL A 265 4.81 -1.43 21.52
C VAL A 265 3.54 -0.78 22.10
N LEU A 266 2.76 -0.10 21.28
CA LEU A 266 1.50 0.48 21.71
C LEU A 266 0.48 -0.59 22.10
N GLY A 267 0.41 -1.69 21.35
CA GLY A 267 -0.43 -2.85 21.69
C GLY A 267 -0.05 -3.46 23.03
N GLU A 268 1.25 -3.62 23.28
CA GLU A 268 1.79 -4.15 24.55
C GLU A 268 1.49 -3.21 25.73
N LEU A 269 1.59 -1.88 25.53
CA LEU A 269 1.27 -0.91 26.57
C LEU A 269 -0.23 -0.86 26.93
N MET A 270 -1.13 -1.14 25.97
CA MET A 270 -2.58 -1.10 26.16
C MET A 270 -3.18 -2.47 26.51
N GLY A 271 -2.56 -3.56 26.06
CA GLY A 271 -3.22 -4.87 25.97
C GLY A 271 -3.49 -5.54 27.29
N GLY A 272 -2.64 -5.34 28.31
CA GLY A 272 -2.67 -6.12 29.56
C GLY A 272 -2.71 -7.64 29.30
N ASP A 273 -1.84 -8.38 29.93
CA ASP A 273 -1.81 -9.83 29.83
C ASP A 273 -2.73 -10.48 30.88
N ASN A 274 -3.33 -11.62 30.56
CA ASN A 274 -3.88 -12.50 31.55
C ASN A 274 -2.75 -13.11 32.39
N ASP A 275 -3.07 -13.69 33.56
CA ASP A 275 -2.10 -14.34 34.45
C ASP A 275 -1.29 -15.47 33.78
N ASP A 276 -1.78 -16.00 32.64
CA ASP A 276 -1.14 -17.04 31.83
C ASP A 276 -0.34 -16.48 30.62
N GLY A 277 -0.20 -15.15 30.52
CA GLY A 277 0.47 -14.47 29.39
C GLY A 277 -0.33 -14.42 28.08
N SER A 278 -1.58 -14.89 28.08
CA SER A 278 -2.45 -14.79 26.91
C SER A 278 -3.08 -13.40 26.80
N PRO A 279 -3.34 -12.88 25.57
CA PRO A 279 -4.03 -11.62 25.39
C PRO A 279 -5.42 -11.64 26.03
N SER A 280 -5.72 -10.63 26.84
CA SER A 280 -7.02 -10.54 27.48
C SER A 280 -8.13 -10.27 26.47
N ARG A 281 -9.37 -10.71 26.75
CA ARG A 281 -10.53 -10.41 25.92
C ARG A 281 -10.71 -8.89 25.72
N SER A 282 -10.29 -8.09 26.70
CA SER A 282 -10.34 -6.64 26.65
C SER A 282 -9.33 -6.02 25.68
N ALA A 283 -8.25 -6.74 25.31
CA ALA A 283 -7.29 -6.28 24.30
C ALA A 283 -7.90 -6.24 22.88
N ILE A 284 -8.86 -7.14 22.57
CA ILE A 284 -9.48 -7.22 21.25
C ILE A 284 -10.09 -5.87 20.80
N PRO A 285 -10.98 -5.22 21.59
CA PRO A 285 -11.55 -3.92 21.20
C PRO A 285 -10.52 -2.80 21.16
N LEU A 286 -9.46 -2.84 21.96
CA LEU A 286 -8.38 -1.84 21.92
C LEU A 286 -7.57 -1.94 20.61
N ILE A 287 -7.23 -3.16 20.22
CA ILE A 287 -6.50 -3.43 18.97
C ILE A 287 -7.37 -3.06 17.76
N ALA A 288 -8.63 -3.52 17.73
CA ALA A 288 -9.56 -3.12 16.67
C ALA A 288 -9.76 -1.60 16.63
N GLY A 289 -9.88 -0.96 17.79
CA GLY A 289 -9.98 0.49 17.92
C GLY A 289 -8.74 1.22 17.40
N ALA A 290 -7.55 0.69 17.61
CA ALA A 290 -6.31 1.26 17.09
C ALA A 290 -6.29 1.24 15.55
N ILE A 291 -6.65 0.11 14.95
CA ILE A 291 -6.76 -0.02 13.49
C ILE A 291 -7.82 0.93 12.93
N VAL A 292 -9.02 0.93 13.52
CA VAL A 292 -10.13 1.78 13.07
C VAL A 292 -9.76 3.26 13.17
N THR A 293 -9.12 3.69 14.26
CA THR A 293 -8.70 5.09 14.44
C THR A 293 -7.67 5.51 13.39
N ALA A 294 -6.65 4.67 13.16
CA ALA A 294 -5.63 4.93 12.14
C ALA A 294 -6.25 4.98 10.73
N GLN A 295 -7.02 3.98 10.33
CA GLN A 295 -7.59 3.87 8.98
C GLN A 295 -8.66 4.95 8.71
N ALA A 296 -9.48 5.30 9.71
CA ALA A 296 -10.44 6.41 9.58
C ALA A 296 -9.70 7.75 9.41
N THR A 297 -8.61 7.96 10.14
CA THR A 297 -7.78 9.16 9.99
C THR A 297 -7.04 9.16 8.64
N MET A 298 -6.55 8.01 8.16
CA MET A 298 -5.98 7.87 6.82
C MET A 298 -6.99 8.26 5.74
N SER A 299 -8.26 7.85 5.89
CA SER A 299 -9.34 8.26 4.98
C SER A 299 -9.51 9.78 4.94
N ILE A 300 -9.51 10.44 6.09
CA ILE A 300 -9.63 11.90 6.20
C ILE A 300 -8.38 12.58 5.60
N ALA A 301 -7.18 12.06 5.89
CA ALA A 301 -5.92 12.58 5.36
C ALA A 301 -5.86 12.44 3.82
N THR A 302 -6.36 11.33 3.28
CA THR A 302 -6.46 11.11 1.82
C THR A 302 -7.36 12.15 1.17
N ILE A 303 -8.57 12.38 1.71
CA ILE A 303 -9.48 13.41 1.18
C ILE A 303 -8.86 14.81 1.28
N ALA A 304 -8.23 15.12 2.40
CA ALA A 304 -7.59 16.42 2.60
C ALA A 304 -6.40 16.62 1.66
N GLY A 305 -5.55 15.61 1.53
CA GLY A 305 -4.36 15.65 0.68
C GLY A 305 -4.72 15.77 -0.80
N ASP A 306 -5.72 15.04 -1.28
CA ASP A 306 -6.21 15.11 -2.65
C ASP A 306 -6.74 16.53 -2.97
N ARG A 307 -7.62 17.08 -2.12
CA ARG A 307 -8.13 18.45 -2.26
C ARG A 307 -7.03 19.52 -2.21
N LEU A 308 -5.99 19.31 -1.41
CA LEU A 308 -4.84 20.22 -1.36
C LEU A 308 -4.03 20.15 -2.64
N THR A 309 -3.84 18.95 -3.19
CA THR A 309 -3.18 18.75 -4.47
C THR A 309 -3.94 19.42 -5.61
N GLU A 310 -5.26 19.27 -5.69
CA GLU A 310 -6.12 19.96 -6.66
C GLU A 310 -6.00 21.50 -6.57
N LYS A 311 -5.81 22.04 -5.36
CA LYS A 311 -5.57 23.48 -5.13
C LYS A 311 -4.15 23.93 -5.44
N GLY A 312 -3.30 23.05 -5.94
CA GLY A 312 -1.94 23.37 -6.35
C GLY A 312 -0.88 23.27 -5.24
N PHE A 313 -1.22 22.65 -4.09
CA PHE A 313 -0.17 22.30 -3.12
C PHE A 313 0.74 21.22 -3.69
N GLY A 314 2.05 21.43 -3.58
CA GLY A 314 3.04 20.51 -4.11
C GLY A 314 3.06 19.15 -3.42
N ARG A 315 3.60 18.15 -4.10
CA ARG A 315 3.80 16.81 -3.58
C ARG A 315 4.73 16.79 -2.35
N LYS A 316 5.82 17.56 -2.45
CA LYS A 316 6.87 17.59 -1.43
C LYS A 316 6.38 18.08 -0.07
N PRO A 317 5.69 19.23 0.08
CA PRO A 317 5.22 19.70 1.38
C PRO A 317 4.17 18.75 2.00
N LEU A 318 3.30 18.15 1.20
CA LEU A 318 2.28 17.20 1.69
C LEU A 318 2.94 15.90 2.21
N PHE A 319 3.91 15.37 1.49
CA PHE A 319 4.65 14.17 1.93
C PHE A 319 5.46 14.45 3.20
N LEU A 320 6.15 15.61 3.28
CA LEU A 320 6.87 16.03 4.47
C LEU A 320 5.96 16.19 5.68
N PHE A 321 4.76 16.73 5.49
CA PHE A 321 3.77 16.81 6.57
C PHE A 321 3.46 15.41 7.12
N GLY A 322 3.23 14.42 6.25
CA GLY A 322 3.06 13.03 6.66
C GLY A 322 4.25 12.47 7.43
N LEU A 323 5.49 12.73 6.97
CA LEU A 323 6.69 12.23 7.65
C LEU A 323 6.90 12.83 9.05
N ILE A 324 6.55 14.11 9.25
CA ILE A 324 6.74 14.82 10.54
C ILE A 324 5.79 14.30 11.63
N THR A 325 4.67 13.71 11.28
CA THR A 325 3.74 13.16 12.28
C THR A 325 4.35 12.03 13.10
N LEU A 326 5.28 11.26 12.54
CA LEU A 326 5.90 10.12 13.22
C LEU A 326 6.78 10.53 14.41
N PRO A 327 7.77 11.45 14.31
CA PRO A 327 8.51 11.91 15.49
C PRO A 327 7.60 12.52 16.55
N LEU A 328 6.55 13.25 16.15
CA LEU A 328 5.58 13.81 17.07
C LEU A 328 4.83 12.70 17.83
N ARG A 329 4.34 11.67 17.12
CA ARG A 329 3.68 10.50 17.72
C ARG A 329 4.58 9.79 18.73
N CYS A 330 5.83 9.49 18.36
CA CYS A 330 6.78 8.83 19.25
C CYS A 330 7.03 9.67 20.52
N ALA A 331 7.24 10.97 20.38
CA ALA A 331 7.45 11.87 21.52
C ALA A 331 6.24 11.91 22.46
N LEU A 332 5.01 11.97 21.90
CA LEU A 332 3.78 11.94 22.68
C LEU A 332 3.63 10.64 23.48
N ILE A 333 3.88 9.49 22.86
CA ILE A 333 3.78 8.20 23.54
C ILE A 333 4.83 8.10 24.64
N ILE A 334 6.09 8.48 24.40
CA ILE A 334 7.16 8.42 25.40
C ILE A 334 6.82 9.28 26.63
N TYR A 335 6.36 10.51 26.38
CA TYR A 335 6.12 11.46 27.46
C TYR A 335 4.87 11.13 28.28
N TRP A 336 3.81 10.59 27.66
CA TRP A 336 2.53 10.29 28.29
C TRP A 336 2.14 8.80 28.25
N LYS A 337 3.11 7.90 28.29
CA LYS A 337 2.87 6.44 28.23
C LYS A 337 1.94 5.93 29.34
N ASP A 338 1.91 6.60 30.48
CA ASP A 338 1.12 6.24 31.67
C ASP A 338 -0.23 7.00 31.72
N ALA A 339 -0.63 7.74 30.67
CA ALA A 339 -1.87 8.50 30.63
C ALA A 339 -3.14 7.65 30.39
N GLY A 340 -2.97 6.35 30.18
CA GLY A 340 -4.04 5.36 29.98
C GLY A 340 -4.38 5.10 28.52
N ASP A 341 -5.15 4.02 28.32
CA ASP A 341 -5.44 3.44 26.99
C ASP A 341 -6.12 4.43 26.02
N ALA A 342 -7.05 5.26 26.52
CA ALA A 342 -7.74 6.24 25.70
C ALA A 342 -6.78 7.28 25.08
N PHE A 343 -5.77 7.72 25.85
CA PHE A 343 -4.74 8.62 25.33
C PHE A 343 -3.86 7.91 24.32
N LEU A 344 -3.35 6.72 24.66
CA LEU A 344 -2.52 5.93 23.79
C LEU A 344 -3.22 5.62 22.46
N LEU A 345 -4.51 5.24 22.51
CA LEU A 345 -5.36 5.03 21.35
C LEU A 345 -5.47 6.31 20.50
N SER A 346 -5.60 7.48 21.11
CA SER A 346 -5.71 8.75 20.39
C SER A 346 -4.44 9.09 19.59
N THR A 347 -3.27 8.57 19.99
CA THR A 347 -2.03 8.76 19.24
C THR A 347 -2.06 8.10 17.85
N GLN A 348 -2.99 7.16 17.60
CA GLN A 348 -3.22 6.57 16.29
C GLN A 348 -3.71 7.58 15.23
N VAL A 349 -4.23 8.73 15.66
CA VAL A 349 -4.53 9.85 14.75
C VAL A 349 -3.26 10.32 14.03
N PHE A 350 -2.11 10.38 14.72
CA PHE A 350 -0.84 10.77 14.09
C PHE A 350 -0.32 9.69 13.13
N ASP A 351 -0.54 8.41 13.45
CA ASP A 351 -0.26 7.30 12.53
C ASP A 351 -1.11 7.41 11.26
N GLY A 352 -2.40 7.66 11.45
CA GLY A 352 -3.33 7.84 10.34
C GLY A 352 -3.01 9.06 9.47
N LEU A 353 -2.62 10.19 10.05
CA LEU A 353 -2.15 11.35 9.29
C LEU A 353 -0.87 11.01 8.49
N GLY A 354 0.11 10.41 9.17
CA GLY A 354 1.37 10.01 8.53
C GLY A 354 1.16 9.03 7.39
N GLY A 355 0.50 7.92 7.67
CA GLY A 355 0.20 6.87 6.70
C GLY A 355 -0.69 7.34 5.56
N GLY A 356 -1.69 8.18 5.85
CA GLY A 356 -2.61 8.71 4.83
C GLY A 356 -1.92 9.64 3.83
N PHE A 357 -1.13 10.62 4.29
CA PHE A 357 -0.36 11.48 3.36
C PHE A 357 0.76 10.71 2.66
N PHE A 358 1.43 9.79 3.35
CA PHE A 358 2.45 8.94 2.73
C PHE A 358 1.84 8.06 1.64
N GLY A 359 0.77 7.33 1.96
CA GLY A 359 0.09 6.41 1.05
C GLY A 359 -0.53 7.10 -0.16
N LEU A 360 -1.08 8.32 0.01
CA LEU A 360 -1.64 9.12 -1.07
C LEU A 360 -0.55 9.66 -2.03
N ILE A 361 0.46 10.29 -1.47
CA ILE A 361 1.44 11.03 -2.28
C ILE A 361 2.48 10.10 -2.90
N HIS A 362 2.76 8.94 -2.29
CA HIS A 362 3.73 7.98 -2.83
C HIS A 362 3.43 7.55 -4.29
N PRO A 363 2.25 7.02 -4.67
CA PRO A 363 1.97 6.68 -6.06
C PRO A 363 2.01 7.89 -7.01
N TYR A 364 1.68 9.09 -6.55
CA TYR A 364 1.81 10.31 -7.34
C TYR A 364 3.28 10.61 -7.66
N LEU A 365 4.15 10.52 -6.63
CA LEU A 365 5.60 10.70 -6.82
C LEU A 365 6.15 9.66 -7.79
N VAL A 366 5.77 8.38 -7.64
CA VAL A 366 6.23 7.34 -8.56
C VAL A 366 5.77 7.61 -9.98
N ALA A 367 4.50 7.99 -10.19
CA ALA A 367 3.99 8.33 -11.51
C ALA A 367 4.71 9.54 -12.13
N ASP A 368 5.05 10.57 -11.30
CA ASP A 368 5.77 11.76 -11.76
C ASP A 368 7.23 11.44 -12.17
N ILE A 369 7.94 10.58 -11.42
CA ILE A 369 9.35 10.28 -11.69
C ILE A 369 9.53 9.22 -12.77
N THR A 370 8.53 8.36 -12.99
CA THR A 370 8.61 7.28 -13.99
C THR A 370 7.89 7.59 -15.30
N PHE A 371 7.26 8.75 -15.43
CA PHE A 371 6.53 9.12 -16.64
C PHE A 371 7.40 9.04 -17.89
N GLY A 372 6.94 8.31 -18.90
CA GLY A 372 7.68 8.08 -20.15
C GLY A 372 8.78 7.01 -20.07
N THR A 373 9.02 6.39 -18.91
CA THR A 373 10.06 5.35 -18.77
C THR A 373 9.57 3.95 -19.06
N GLY A 374 8.27 3.70 -19.03
CA GLY A 374 7.68 2.36 -19.14
C GLY A 374 7.96 1.45 -17.93
N ARG A 375 8.31 2.02 -16.76
CA ARG A 375 8.76 1.32 -15.55
C ARG A 375 7.98 1.73 -14.30
N PHE A 376 6.75 2.17 -14.45
CA PHE A 376 5.91 2.64 -13.34
C PHE A 376 5.74 1.55 -12.26
N ASN A 377 5.33 0.33 -12.66
CA ASN A 377 5.05 -0.72 -11.70
C ASN A 377 6.32 -1.34 -11.12
N LEU A 378 7.42 -1.39 -11.87
CA LEU A 378 8.73 -1.77 -11.36
C LEU A 378 9.14 -0.87 -10.18
N VAL A 379 8.99 0.46 -10.30
CA VAL A 379 9.35 1.40 -9.23
C VAL A 379 8.35 1.34 -8.09
N MET A 380 7.06 1.14 -8.35
CA MET A 380 6.07 0.87 -7.31
C MET A 380 6.47 -0.36 -6.48
N GLY A 381 6.82 -1.47 -7.12
CA GLY A 381 7.28 -2.68 -6.45
C GLY A 381 8.62 -2.49 -5.71
N LEU A 382 9.58 -1.78 -6.29
CA LEU A 382 10.88 -1.51 -5.68
C LEU A 382 10.74 -0.68 -4.39
N THR A 383 9.96 0.40 -4.44
CA THR A 383 9.70 1.23 -3.26
C THR A 383 8.97 0.44 -2.17
N ALA A 384 7.95 -0.34 -2.55
CA ALA A 384 7.23 -1.22 -1.62
C ALA A 384 8.16 -2.27 -0.97
N SER A 385 9.10 -2.85 -1.73
CA SER A 385 10.14 -3.73 -1.18
C SER A 385 11.01 -3.03 -0.13
N CYS A 386 11.43 -1.79 -0.39
CA CYS A 386 12.20 -0.99 0.58
C CYS A 386 11.38 -0.70 1.85
N PHE A 387 10.08 -0.39 1.71
CA PHE A 387 9.18 -0.15 2.85
C PHE A 387 9.01 -1.42 3.70
N GLY A 388 8.76 -2.56 3.05
CA GLY A 388 8.64 -3.86 3.72
C GLY A 388 9.91 -4.27 4.45
N LEU A 389 11.09 -4.03 3.87
CA LEU A 389 12.37 -4.26 4.54
C LEU A 389 12.51 -3.39 5.79
N GLY A 390 12.18 -2.11 5.68
CA GLY A 390 12.18 -1.20 6.81
C GLY A 390 11.27 -1.68 7.94
N ALA A 391 10.03 -2.05 7.62
CA ALA A 391 9.06 -2.55 8.58
C ALA A 391 9.52 -3.86 9.25
N THR A 392 10.03 -4.82 8.46
CA THR A 392 10.52 -6.10 8.99
C THR A 392 11.68 -5.90 9.97
N LEU A 393 12.67 -5.09 9.60
CA LEU A 393 13.78 -4.77 10.48
C LEU A 393 13.34 -3.98 11.72
N SER A 394 12.35 -3.08 11.58
CA SER A 394 11.76 -2.35 12.70
C SER A 394 11.21 -3.29 13.76
N ASN A 395 10.37 -4.22 13.36
CA ASN A 395 9.74 -5.16 14.28
C ASN A 395 10.80 -6.03 14.97
N TYR A 396 11.75 -6.59 14.23
CA TYR A 396 12.79 -7.46 14.79
C TYR A 396 13.71 -6.71 15.77
N ILE A 397 14.28 -5.59 15.33
CA ILE A 397 15.22 -4.81 16.14
C ILE A 397 14.47 -4.14 17.29
N GLY A 398 13.30 -3.56 17.02
CA GLY A 398 12.49 -2.84 17.99
C GLY A 398 12.05 -3.76 19.14
N GLN A 399 11.56 -4.96 18.84
CA GLN A 399 11.18 -5.95 19.87
C GLN A 399 12.39 -6.49 20.64
N THR A 400 13.55 -6.69 19.98
CA THR A 400 14.79 -7.04 20.69
C THR A 400 15.21 -5.95 21.67
N VAL A 401 14.99 -4.67 21.32
CA VAL A 401 15.27 -3.55 22.23
C VAL A 401 14.24 -3.50 23.36
N VAL A 402 12.96 -3.77 23.08
CA VAL A 402 11.92 -3.86 24.13
C VAL A 402 12.30 -4.93 25.17
N GLU A 403 12.65 -6.14 24.72
CA GLU A 403 13.04 -7.24 25.58
C GLU A 403 14.24 -6.91 26.50
N LYS A 404 15.26 -6.24 25.95
CA LYS A 404 16.51 -5.98 26.67
C LYS A 404 16.52 -4.67 27.44
N LEU A 405 15.87 -3.63 26.97
CA LEU A 405 15.98 -2.25 27.46
C LEU A 405 14.63 -1.59 27.77
N GLY A 406 13.52 -2.27 27.44
CA GLY A 406 12.16 -1.81 27.70
C GLY A 406 11.57 -0.92 26.60
N HIS A 407 10.26 -0.69 26.69
CA HIS A 407 9.44 0.03 25.70
C HIS A 407 9.94 1.45 25.40
N VAL A 408 10.35 2.20 26.46
CA VAL A 408 10.83 3.59 26.29
C VAL A 408 12.11 3.66 25.46
N ALA A 409 13.02 2.69 25.63
CA ALA A 409 14.25 2.65 24.85
C ALA A 409 13.96 2.39 23.35
N SER A 410 13.04 1.47 23.06
CA SER A 410 12.62 1.16 21.69
C SER A 410 11.93 2.37 21.02
N LEU A 411 10.98 3.00 21.71
CA LEU A 411 10.31 4.22 21.24
C LEU A 411 11.29 5.38 21.03
N SER A 412 12.29 5.53 21.90
CA SER A 412 13.34 6.56 21.75
C SER A 412 14.20 6.30 20.50
N GLY A 413 14.51 5.05 20.22
CA GLY A 413 15.17 4.65 18.98
C GLY A 413 14.32 5.02 17.75
N SER A 414 13.03 4.70 17.77
CA SER A 414 12.07 5.08 16.72
C SER A 414 11.99 6.60 16.55
N LEU A 415 11.94 7.36 17.65
CA LEU A 415 11.93 8.83 17.61
C LEU A 415 13.18 9.39 16.89
N VAL A 416 14.36 8.92 17.25
CA VAL A 416 15.62 9.40 16.63
C VAL A 416 15.66 9.02 15.15
N LEU A 417 15.32 7.77 14.82
CA LEU A 417 15.31 7.29 13.44
C LEU A 417 14.28 8.00 12.57
N SER A 418 13.15 8.44 13.12
CA SER A 418 12.08 9.12 12.39
C SER A 418 12.47 10.48 11.81
N PHE A 419 13.55 11.11 12.28
CA PHE A 419 14.08 12.34 11.67
C PHE A 419 14.84 12.08 10.38
N ILE A 420 15.37 10.87 10.16
CA ILE A 420 16.13 10.52 8.95
C ILE A 420 15.28 10.69 7.69
N PRO A 421 14.09 10.09 7.54
CA PRO A 421 13.26 10.26 6.33
C PRO A 421 12.83 11.70 6.12
N VAL A 422 12.58 12.48 7.17
CA VAL A 422 12.25 13.91 7.07
C VAL A 422 13.40 14.67 6.43
N ILE A 423 14.63 14.50 6.94
CA ILE A 423 15.83 15.18 6.44
C ILE A 423 16.15 14.73 5.01
N LEU A 424 16.15 13.42 4.74
CA LEU A 424 16.42 12.87 3.42
C LEU A 424 15.47 13.45 2.37
N PHE A 425 14.19 13.41 2.65
CA PHE A 425 13.18 13.87 1.70
C PHE A 425 13.24 15.41 1.52
N ALA A 426 13.35 16.15 2.62
CA ALA A 426 13.44 17.61 2.57
C ALA A 426 14.64 18.11 1.78
N CYS A 427 15.83 17.50 1.98
CA CYS A 427 17.06 17.95 1.37
C CYS A 427 17.26 17.45 -0.07
N PHE A 428 16.80 16.23 -0.38
CA PHE A 428 17.21 15.56 -1.62
C PHE A 428 16.08 15.32 -2.63
N MET A 429 14.81 15.31 -2.20
CA MET A 429 13.69 15.16 -3.13
C MET A 429 13.26 16.52 -3.69
N PRO A 430 13.26 16.72 -5.02
CA PRO A 430 12.71 17.93 -5.62
C PRO A 430 11.16 17.90 -5.57
N GLU A 431 10.53 19.06 -5.82
CA GLU A 431 9.11 19.09 -6.12
C GLU A 431 8.86 18.44 -7.48
N THR A 432 7.82 17.58 -7.55
CA THR A 432 7.51 16.83 -8.78
C THR A 432 6.19 17.23 -9.43
N MET A 433 5.36 18.01 -8.75
CA MET A 433 4.09 18.47 -9.28
C MET A 433 4.28 19.21 -10.62
N GLY A 434 3.49 18.84 -11.62
CA GLY A 434 3.58 19.41 -12.98
C GLY A 434 4.66 18.81 -13.88
N LYS A 435 5.50 17.91 -13.40
CA LYS A 435 6.55 17.29 -14.24
C LYS A 435 5.97 16.51 -15.43
N ARG A 436 4.85 15.81 -15.27
CA ARG A 436 4.20 15.05 -16.36
C ARG A 436 3.82 15.97 -17.52
N GLY A 437 3.18 17.10 -17.24
CA GLY A 437 2.82 18.09 -18.26
C GLY A 437 4.03 18.74 -18.95
N ASN A 438 5.08 19.06 -18.18
CA ASN A 438 6.30 19.68 -18.72
C ASN A 438 7.08 18.72 -19.65
N ILE A 439 7.16 17.45 -19.33
CA ILE A 439 7.81 16.43 -20.18
C ILE A 439 7.01 16.23 -21.46
N ALA A 440 5.66 16.19 -21.37
CA ALA A 440 4.78 16.06 -22.51
C ALA A 440 4.93 17.24 -23.47
N ASN A 441 4.99 18.48 -22.97
CA ASN A 441 5.15 19.69 -23.78
C ASN A 441 6.53 19.76 -24.45
N LYS A 442 7.62 19.42 -23.76
CA LYS A 442 8.96 19.36 -24.37
C LYS A 442 9.05 18.37 -25.52
N ALA A 443 8.51 17.17 -25.36
CA ALA A 443 8.50 16.17 -26.41
C ALA A 443 7.72 16.64 -27.65
N THR A 444 6.66 17.42 -27.47
CA THR A 444 5.88 18.01 -28.56
C THR A 444 6.63 19.14 -29.26
N GLU A 445 7.34 20.02 -28.51
CA GLU A 445 8.16 21.09 -29.08
C GLU A 445 9.38 20.58 -29.85
N GLU A 446 10.06 19.54 -29.36
CA GLU A 446 11.23 18.94 -30.06
C GLU A 446 10.78 18.28 -31.37
N LYS A 447 9.63 17.61 -31.37
CA LYS A 447 9.04 17.05 -32.61
C LYS A 447 8.61 18.13 -33.60
N GLY A 448 7.96 19.19 -33.15
CA GLY A 448 7.61 20.34 -34.01
C GLY A 448 8.82 20.94 -34.70
N LYS A 449 9.95 21.09 -33.99
CA LYS A 449 11.22 21.54 -34.56
C LYS A 449 11.84 20.58 -35.57
N SER A 450 11.68 19.26 -35.36
CA SER A 450 12.18 18.24 -36.30
C SER A 450 11.37 18.26 -37.61
N TYR A 451 10.05 18.39 -37.56
CA TYR A 451 9.22 18.51 -38.78
C TYR A 451 9.49 19.78 -39.55
N THR A 452 9.65 20.91 -38.87
CA THR A 452 9.99 22.21 -39.54
C THR A 452 11.36 22.16 -40.23
N ASN A 453 12.32 21.44 -39.66
CA ASN A 453 13.63 21.25 -40.27
C ASN A 453 13.62 20.25 -41.44
N MET A 454 12.69 19.28 -41.48
CA MET A 454 12.51 18.39 -42.62
C MET A 454 11.79 19.04 -43.80
N GLU A 455 10.91 20.03 -43.55
CA GLU A 455 10.23 20.78 -44.62
C GLU A 455 11.11 21.87 -45.24
N MET A 456 12.19 22.25 -44.56
CA MET A 456 13.16 23.26 -45.05
C MET A 456 14.42 22.67 -45.69
N ALA A 457 14.58 21.34 -45.71
CA ALA A 457 15.69 20.62 -46.33
C ALA A 457 15.23 19.91 -47.61
#